data_5e277a7abd43cf310b0590a3079687d7
#
_entry.id   5e277a7abd43cf310b0590a3079687d7
#
_cell.length_a   1.000
_cell.length_b   1.000
_cell.length_c   1.000
_cell.angle_alpha   90.00
_cell.angle_beta   90.00
_cell.angle_gamma   90.00
#
_symmetry.space_group_name_H-M   'P 1'
#
loop_
_entity.id
_entity.type
_entity.pdbx_description
1 polymer ?
#
loop_
_entity_poly.entity_id
_entity_poly.type
_entity_poly.pdbx_seq_one_letter_code
_entity_poly.pdbx_strand_id
1 'polypeptide(L)'
;TTEIYTLSLHDALPICMKCGGSDGLSGITANPTVGRFSDMMAARGGSTVLTEVPEMFGAEGFLMNRCVNKEVFDKAVNMINGFKNYFISHHEVVYDNPSPGNKQGGITTLEDKSCGCVQKGGTAPIMDVIGYGDPVVTKGLNMLYGPGNDLVSATAMTAAGAHMILFTTGRGTPFGAPAPTLKLATNSQLAERKKGWIDFDAGPIADGETIDDAAKRLLQLVIEVAGGKQTKAEEKGFREISIFKDGVVL
;
A
#
# COMPACT_ATOMS: atom_id res chain seq x y z
N THR A 1 -9.74 17.59 22.67
CA THR A 1 -9.94 17.06 21.29
C THR A 1 -8.70 16.32 20.79
N THR A 2 -7.49 16.89 20.99
CA THR A 2 -6.22 16.28 20.52
C THR A 2 -5.90 14.98 21.26
N GLU A 3 -6.21 14.85 22.54
CA GLU A 3 -5.99 13.65 23.34
C GLU A 3 -6.87 12.47 22.91
N ILE A 4 -8.11 12.71 22.50
CA ILE A 4 -9.02 11.65 22.04
C ILE A 4 -8.50 11.05 20.73
N TYR A 5 -8.00 11.87 19.81
CA TYR A 5 -7.41 11.37 18.55
C TYR A 5 -6.11 10.60 18.77
N THR A 6 -5.32 11.00 19.77
CA THR A 6 -4.08 10.28 20.11
C THR A 6 -4.38 8.88 20.67
N LEU A 7 -5.36 8.75 21.54
CA LEU A 7 -5.80 7.46 22.08
C LEU A 7 -6.36 6.53 20.98
N SER A 8 -7.18 7.05 20.07
CA SER A 8 -7.75 6.24 18.99
C SER A 8 -6.69 5.74 17.99
N LEU A 9 -5.61 6.49 17.77
CA LEU A 9 -4.50 6.06 16.90
C LEU A 9 -3.62 4.99 17.58
N HIS A 10 -3.47 5.03 18.90
CA HIS A 10 -2.71 4.03 19.66
C HIS A 10 -3.35 2.64 19.63
N ASP A 11 -4.68 2.59 19.61
CA ASP A 11 -5.47 1.37 19.56
C ASP A 11 -6.03 1.09 18.15
N ALA A 12 -5.64 1.91 17.17
CA ALA A 12 -6.09 1.78 15.80
C ALA A 12 -5.65 0.43 15.22
N LEU A 13 -6.61 -0.27 14.64
CA LEU A 13 -6.36 -1.45 13.83
C LEU A 13 -5.47 -1.07 12.61
N PRO A 14 -4.78 -2.04 12.00
CA PRO A 14 -3.79 -1.76 10.96
C PRO A 14 -4.34 -0.98 9.78
N ILE A 15 -3.58 -0.02 9.29
CA ILE A 15 -3.82 0.65 8.01
C ILE A 15 -2.90 0.02 6.97
N CYS A 16 -3.50 -0.55 5.93
CA CYS A 16 -2.78 -1.27 4.90
C CYS A 16 -2.55 -0.40 3.67
N MET A 17 -1.47 -0.65 2.98
CA MET A 17 -1.00 0.18 1.87
C MET A 17 -0.77 -0.67 0.62
N LYS A 18 -1.36 -0.26 -0.49
CA LYS A 18 -1.18 -0.91 -1.78
C LYS A 18 -1.26 0.09 -2.95
N CYS A 19 -0.93 -0.36 -4.14
CA CYS A 19 -1.13 0.40 -5.36
C CYS A 19 -1.84 -0.44 -6.43
N GLY A 20 -2.44 0.24 -7.41
CA GLY A 20 -3.01 -0.39 -8.59
C GLY A 20 -3.11 0.61 -9.73
N GLY A 21 -2.66 0.20 -10.94
CA GLY A 21 -2.59 1.11 -12.08
C GLY A 21 -1.58 2.23 -11.88
N SER A 22 -0.39 1.92 -11.38
CA SER A 22 0.69 2.87 -11.15
C SER A 22 1.18 3.54 -12.45
N ASP A 23 1.64 4.78 -12.33
CA ASP A 23 2.23 5.62 -13.37
C ASP A 23 3.59 6.19 -12.93
N GLY A 24 4.26 6.95 -13.79
CA GLY A 24 5.55 7.57 -13.50
C GLY A 24 5.53 8.56 -12.33
N LEU A 25 4.37 9.08 -11.94
CA LEU A 25 4.23 9.97 -10.78
C LEU A 25 4.00 9.21 -9.47
N SER A 26 3.70 7.91 -9.52
CA SER A 26 3.39 7.11 -8.31
C SER A 26 4.51 7.16 -7.27
N GLY A 27 5.77 7.00 -7.70
CA GLY A 27 6.95 7.05 -6.83
C GLY A 27 7.39 8.46 -6.44
N ILE A 28 6.75 9.50 -6.99
CA ILE A 28 7.11 10.91 -6.74
C ILE A 28 6.06 11.58 -5.84
N THR A 29 4.80 11.20 -5.95
CA THR A 29 3.68 11.87 -5.28
C THR A 29 2.98 10.97 -4.27
N ALA A 30 2.06 10.10 -4.72
CA ALA A 30 1.18 9.36 -3.83
C ALA A 30 1.91 8.32 -2.95
N ASN A 31 2.87 7.57 -3.48
CA ASN A 31 3.58 6.56 -2.69
C ASN A 31 4.44 7.17 -1.57
N PRO A 32 5.25 8.22 -1.82
CA PRO A 32 5.96 8.91 -0.75
C PRO A 32 5.03 9.56 0.29
N THR A 33 3.86 10.08 -0.14
CA THR A 33 2.84 10.61 0.78
C THR A 33 2.34 9.52 1.74
N VAL A 34 2.01 8.35 1.21
CA VAL A 34 1.62 7.18 2.01
C VAL A 34 2.76 6.71 2.91
N GLY A 35 4.00 6.72 2.42
CA GLY A 35 5.17 6.37 3.21
C GLY A 35 5.39 7.32 4.38
N ARG A 36 5.26 8.62 4.15
CA ARG A 36 5.36 9.62 5.23
C ARG A 36 4.21 9.48 6.23
N PHE A 37 3.01 9.19 5.76
CA PHE A 37 1.89 8.82 6.63
C PHE A 37 2.20 7.57 7.47
N SER A 38 2.78 6.52 6.87
CA SER A 38 3.19 5.31 7.57
C SER A 38 4.19 5.62 8.69
N ASP A 39 5.19 6.47 8.43
CA ASP A 39 6.15 6.93 9.45
C ASP A 39 5.44 7.68 10.60
N MET A 40 4.46 8.52 10.27
CA MET A 40 3.67 9.25 11.27
C MET A 40 2.83 8.32 12.14
N MET A 41 2.29 7.24 11.58
CA MET A 41 1.54 6.20 12.30
C MET A 41 2.47 5.40 13.21
N ALA A 42 3.61 4.91 12.68
CA ALA A 42 4.58 4.16 13.46
C ALA A 42 5.14 4.96 14.65
N ALA A 43 5.46 6.24 14.44
CA ALA A 43 5.91 7.14 15.49
C ALA A 43 4.88 7.37 16.62
N ARG A 44 3.59 7.10 16.35
CA ARG A 44 2.49 7.20 17.30
C ARG A 44 2.05 5.84 17.86
N GLY A 45 2.79 4.77 17.61
CA GLY A 45 2.48 3.43 18.08
C GLY A 45 1.34 2.73 17.32
N GLY A 46 0.94 3.26 16.16
CA GLY A 46 0.01 2.61 15.25
C GLY A 46 0.69 1.53 14.39
N SER A 47 -0.11 0.79 13.64
CA SER A 47 0.38 -0.26 12.74
C SER A 47 0.07 0.05 11.29
N THR A 48 1.04 -0.18 10.41
CA THR A 48 0.88 -0.12 8.97
C THR A 48 1.38 -1.39 8.32
N VAL A 49 0.81 -1.73 7.15
CA VAL A 49 1.12 -2.97 6.45
C VAL A 49 1.45 -2.69 5.00
N LEU A 50 2.61 -3.14 4.56
CA LEU A 50 3.03 -3.15 3.16
C LEU A 50 2.88 -4.58 2.62
N THR A 51 2.24 -4.72 1.45
CA THR A 51 2.07 -6.01 0.75
C THR A 51 2.53 -5.89 -0.71
N GLU A 52 2.08 -6.78 -1.58
CA GLU A 52 2.43 -6.82 -3.00
C GLU A 52 3.90 -7.25 -3.20
N VAL A 53 4.23 -8.45 -2.71
CA VAL A 53 5.61 -8.96 -2.72
C VAL A 53 6.29 -8.91 -4.10
N PRO A 54 5.61 -9.24 -5.23
CA PRO A 54 6.22 -9.09 -6.57
C PRO A 54 6.63 -7.66 -6.91
N GLU A 55 6.02 -6.65 -6.29
CA GLU A 55 6.38 -5.25 -6.47
C GLU A 55 7.54 -4.77 -5.57
N MET A 56 8.17 -5.70 -4.84
CA MET A 56 9.38 -5.45 -4.05
C MET A 56 10.65 -5.96 -4.78
N PHE A 57 10.50 -6.78 -5.84
CA PHE A 57 11.61 -7.36 -6.56
C PHE A 57 12.47 -6.28 -7.23
N GLY A 58 13.79 -6.34 -6.99
CA GLY A 58 14.75 -5.33 -7.44
C GLY A 58 14.90 -4.13 -6.48
N ALA A 59 14.04 -4.02 -5.46
CA ALA A 59 14.11 -2.98 -4.42
C ALA A 59 14.22 -3.55 -3.00
N GLU A 60 14.50 -4.85 -2.87
CA GLU A 60 14.52 -5.58 -1.59
C GLU A 60 15.44 -4.93 -0.55
N GLY A 61 16.58 -4.40 -1.00
CA GLY A 61 17.57 -3.77 -0.12
C GLY A 61 17.01 -2.61 0.70
N PHE A 62 16.06 -1.85 0.15
CA PHE A 62 15.41 -0.74 0.88
C PHE A 62 14.54 -1.23 2.04
N LEU A 63 14.03 -2.44 1.96
CA LEU A 63 13.23 -3.05 3.02
C LEU A 63 14.11 -3.82 4.01
N MET A 64 14.97 -4.71 3.51
CA MET A 64 15.81 -5.58 4.33
C MET A 64 16.74 -4.81 5.27
N ASN A 65 17.29 -3.69 4.81
CA ASN A 65 18.16 -2.84 5.62
C ASN A 65 17.45 -2.16 6.81
N ARG A 66 16.13 -2.26 6.88
CA ARG A 66 15.30 -1.66 7.94
C ARG A 66 14.65 -2.69 8.86
N CYS A 67 14.92 -3.98 8.67
CA CYS A 67 14.39 -5.01 9.57
C CYS A 67 14.95 -4.80 10.99
N VAL A 68 14.05 -4.82 11.98
CA VAL A 68 14.39 -4.48 13.39
C VAL A 68 15.42 -5.43 14.00
N ASN A 69 15.49 -6.66 13.51
CA ASN A 69 16.44 -7.67 13.97
C ASN A 69 16.64 -8.75 12.89
N LYS A 70 17.56 -9.70 13.19
CA LYS A 70 17.88 -10.80 12.27
C LYS A 70 16.70 -11.73 11.98
N GLU A 71 15.84 -11.99 12.94
CA GLU A 71 14.68 -12.87 12.74
C GLU A 71 13.73 -12.27 11.70
N VAL A 72 13.39 -10.98 11.82
CA VAL A 72 12.54 -10.27 10.86
C VAL A 72 13.22 -10.18 9.50
N PHE A 73 14.54 -9.96 9.46
CA PHE A 73 15.31 -10.00 8.21
C PHE A 73 15.19 -11.36 7.53
N ASP A 74 15.41 -12.46 8.25
CA ASP A 74 15.32 -13.82 7.69
C ASP A 74 13.90 -14.13 7.19
N LYS A 75 12.85 -13.69 7.91
CA LYS A 75 11.46 -13.79 7.47
C LYS A 75 11.23 -13.02 6.14
N ALA A 76 11.76 -11.78 6.03
CA ALA A 76 11.65 -10.98 4.82
C ALA A 76 12.34 -11.63 3.62
N VAL A 77 13.56 -12.15 3.80
CA VAL A 77 14.30 -12.92 2.78
C VAL A 77 13.49 -14.13 2.33
N ASN A 78 12.95 -14.89 3.29
CA ASN A 78 12.17 -16.10 3.00
C ASN A 78 10.87 -15.76 2.26
N MET A 79 10.18 -14.68 2.64
CA MET A 79 8.95 -14.22 1.98
C MET A 79 9.22 -13.86 0.51
N ILE A 80 10.24 -13.04 0.25
CA ILE A 80 10.56 -12.56 -1.10
C ILE A 80 11.05 -13.71 -1.98
N ASN A 81 11.98 -14.54 -1.48
CA ASN A 81 12.47 -15.69 -2.23
C ASN A 81 11.40 -16.77 -2.41
N GLY A 82 10.55 -16.96 -1.42
CA GLY A 82 9.39 -17.85 -1.50
C GLY A 82 8.45 -17.45 -2.62
N PHE A 83 8.18 -16.16 -2.78
CA PHE A 83 7.34 -15.66 -3.86
C PHE A 83 8.01 -15.79 -5.24
N LYS A 84 9.33 -15.55 -5.35
CA LYS A 84 10.08 -15.81 -6.58
C LYS A 84 10.01 -17.29 -6.97
N ASN A 85 10.17 -18.18 -5.99
CA ASN A 85 10.06 -19.63 -6.21
C ASN A 85 8.63 -20.05 -6.59
N TYR A 86 7.60 -19.36 -6.08
CA TYR A 86 6.22 -19.57 -6.49
C TYR A 86 6.03 -19.32 -7.99
N PHE A 87 6.52 -18.18 -8.51
CA PHE A 87 6.53 -17.92 -9.96
C PHE A 87 7.23 -19.03 -10.74
N ILE A 88 8.45 -19.39 -10.32
CA ILE A 88 9.25 -20.43 -10.99
C ILE A 88 8.52 -21.77 -11.01
N SER A 89 7.88 -22.18 -9.91
CA SER A 89 7.16 -23.45 -9.80
C SER A 89 5.93 -23.53 -10.72
N HIS A 90 5.36 -22.39 -11.10
CA HIS A 90 4.25 -22.27 -12.04
C HIS A 90 4.71 -21.93 -13.46
N HIS A 91 6.03 -21.98 -13.75
CA HIS A 91 6.63 -21.67 -15.05
C HIS A 91 6.38 -20.24 -15.54
N GLU A 92 6.20 -19.31 -14.59
CA GLU A 92 5.98 -17.90 -14.88
C GLU A 92 7.25 -17.07 -14.72
N VAL A 93 7.28 -15.92 -15.39
CA VAL A 93 8.44 -15.05 -15.42
C VAL A 93 8.45 -14.15 -14.19
N VAL A 94 9.47 -14.28 -13.33
CA VAL A 94 9.62 -13.48 -12.10
C VAL A 94 9.70 -11.96 -12.37
N TYR A 95 10.19 -11.57 -13.55
CA TYR A 95 10.50 -10.18 -13.90
C TYR A 95 9.49 -9.54 -14.86
N ASP A 96 8.27 -10.06 -14.96
CA ASP A 96 7.25 -9.55 -15.90
C ASP A 96 6.51 -8.30 -15.40
N ASN A 97 7.14 -7.54 -14.53
CA ASN A 97 6.73 -6.19 -14.13
C ASN A 97 7.68 -5.16 -14.77
N PRO A 98 7.22 -3.96 -15.10
CA PRO A 98 5.88 -3.39 -15.03
C PRO A 98 4.93 -3.91 -16.13
N SER A 99 3.63 -3.93 -15.82
CA SER A 99 2.58 -4.30 -16.78
C SER A 99 2.54 -3.35 -17.98
N PRO A 100 1.92 -3.76 -19.12
CA PRO A 100 1.75 -2.85 -20.26
C PRO A 100 1.10 -1.52 -19.89
N GLY A 101 0.13 -1.54 -18.95
CA GLY A 101 -0.52 -0.33 -18.47
C GLY A 101 0.39 0.58 -17.64
N ASN A 102 1.31 0.01 -16.87
CA ASN A 102 2.31 0.79 -16.14
C ASN A 102 3.34 1.41 -17.10
N LYS A 103 3.75 0.69 -18.15
CA LYS A 103 4.65 1.20 -19.20
C LYS A 103 4.02 2.38 -19.94
N GLN A 104 2.75 2.30 -20.30
CA GLN A 104 2.00 3.43 -20.87
C GLN A 104 1.91 4.62 -19.90
N GLY A 105 1.91 4.36 -18.59
CA GLY A 105 1.94 5.37 -17.54
C GLY A 105 3.31 5.99 -17.26
N GLY A 106 4.37 5.54 -17.98
CA GLY A 106 5.72 6.11 -17.88
C GLY A 106 6.69 5.33 -16.98
N ILE A 107 6.31 4.17 -16.44
CA ILE A 107 7.22 3.28 -15.69
C ILE A 107 7.98 2.41 -16.69
N THR A 108 9.31 2.35 -16.60
CA THR A 108 10.16 1.76 -17.64
C THR A 108 10.72 0.40 -17.28
N THR A 109 11.16 0.19 -16.05
CA THR A 109 11.83 -1.06 -15.61
C THR A 109 11.16 -1.64 -14.37
N LEU A 110 11.53 -2.88 -14.03
CA LEU A 110 11.11 -3.54 -12.79
C LEU A 110 11.55 -2.73 -11.57
N GLU A 111 12.80 -2.28 -11.55
CA GLU A 111 13.38 -1.51 -10.45
C GLU A 111 12.70 -0.16 -10.28
N ASP A 112 12.38 0.52 -11.37
CA ASP A 112 11.63 1.78 -11.36
C ASP A 112 10.26 1.58 -10.68
N LYS A 113 9.52 0.54 -11.10
CA LYS A 113 8.26 0.16 -10.47
C LYS A 113 8.43 -0.14 -8.99
N SER A 114 9.39 -1.00 -8.63
CA SER A 114 9.59 -1.49 -7.27
C SER A 114 10.13 -0.42 -6.34
N CYS A 115 11.12 0.37 -6.77
CA CYS A 115 11.61 1.52 -5.99
C CYS A 115 10.49 2.53 -5.70
N GLY A 116 9.56 2.73 -6.64
CA GLY A 116 8.37 3.53 -6.40
C GLY A 116 7.41 2.89 -5.40
N CYS A 117 7.17 1.58 -5.51
CA CYS A 117 6.20 0.86 -4.68
C CYS A 117 6.62 0.75 -3.22
N VAL A 118 7.88 0.41 -2.94
CA VAL A 118 8.36 0.24 -1.56
C VAL A 118 8.36 1.53 -0.74
N GLN A 119 8.31 2.69 -1.39
CA GLN A 119 8.19 3.98 -0.71
C GLN A 119 6.92 4.12 0.13
N LYS A 120 5.84 3.37 -0.19
CA LYS A 120 4.63 3.33 0.65
C LYS A 120 4.92 2.89 2.09
N GLY A 121 5.99 2.11 2.31
CA GLY A 121 6.44 1.70 3.64
C GLY A 121 7.23 2.75 4.41
N GLY A 122 7.41 3.97 3.88
CA GLY A 122 8.16 5.04 4.54
C GLY A 122 9.59 4.65 4.90
N THR A 123 10.07 5.14 6.04
CA THR A 123 11.43 4.93 6.55
C THR A 123 11.48 4.21 7.89
N ALA A 124 10.34 3.96 8.53
CA ALA A 124 10.26 3.27 9.82
C ALA A 124 10.85 1.84 9.75
N PRO A 125 11.38 1.31 10.87
CA PRO A 125 11.81 -0.08 10.95
C PRO A 125 10.68 -1.05 10.61
N ILE A 126 11.01 -2.14 9.91
CA ILE A 126 10.09 -3.26 9.69
C ILE A 126 10.08 -4.12 10.95
N MET A 127 8.91 -4.21 11.58
CA MET A 127 8.73 -4.82 12.89
C MET A 127 8.38 -6.30 12.81
N ASP A 128 7.67 -6.74 11.74
CA ASP A 128 7.36 -8.14 11.51
C ASP A 128 7.06 -8.42 10.03
N VAL A 129 7.06 -9.72 9.69
CA VAL A 129 6.71 -10.26 8.38
C VAL A 129 5.73 -11.41 8.60
N ILE A 130 4.52 -11.28 8.05
CA ILE A 130 3.40 -12.19 8.30
C ILE A 130 2.93 -12.88 7.02
N GLY A 131 2.33 -14.05 7.17
CA GLY A 131 1.78 -14.86 6.09
C GLY A 131 0.50 -14.28 5.49
N TYR A 132 0.00 -14.89 4.43
CA TYR A 132 -1.22 -14.49 3.73
C TYR A 132 -2.44 -14.50 4.67
N GLY A 133 -2.99 -13.33 4.96
CA GLY A 133 -4.17 -13.18 5.82
C GLY A 133 -3.92 -13.45 7.30
N ASP A 134 -2.68 -13.65 7.73
CA ASP A 134 -2.35 -13.75 9.14
C ASP A 134 -2.60 -12.41 9.85
N PRO A 135 -3.09 -12.42 11.10
CA PRO A 135 -3.43 -11.19 11.80
C PRO A 135 -2.20 -10.35 12.13
N VAL A 136 -2.31 -9.05 11.99
CA VAL A 136 -1.29 -8.08 12.41
C VAL A 136 -1.35 -7.94 13.93
N VAL A 137 -0.31 -8.40 14.61
CA VAL A 137 -0.21 -8.34 16.09
C VAL A 137 0.92 -7.43 16.57
N THR A 138 1.89 -7.13 15.69
CA THR A 138 3.05 -6.30 16.02
C THR A 138 2.80 -4.85 15.60
N LYS A 139 3.02 -3.89 16.51
CA LYS A 139 2.89 -2.47 16.21
C LYS A 139 4.07 -1.97 15.35
N GLY A 140 3.79 -0.99 14.50
CA GLY A 140 4.73 -0.41 13.55
C GLY A 140 4.51 -0.91 12.13
N LEU A 141 5.54 -0.81 11.28
CA LEU A 141 5.47 -1.27 9.90
C LEU A 141 5.64 -2.79 9.83
N ASN A 142 4.68 -3.46 9.22
CA ASN A 142 4.69 -4.90 8.97
C ASN A 142 4.71 -5.18 7.46
N MET A 143 5.29 -6.30 7.05
CA MET A 143 5.18 -6.82 5.69
C MET A 143 4.21 -8.00 5.68
N LEU A 144 3.31 -8.03 4.70
CA LEU A 144 2.31 -9.10 4.52
C LEU A 144 2.56 -9.83 3.21
N TYR A 145 2.64 -11.16 3.28
CA TYR A 145 2.67 -12.00 2.07
C TYR A 145 1.39 -11.79 1.24
N GLY A 146 1.55 -11.38 -0.02
CA GLY A 146 0.44 -11.18 -0.92
C GLY A 146 0.90 -10.88 -2.35
N PRO A 147 0.12 -11.26 -3.37
CA PRO A 147 0.43 -11.01 -4.78
C PRO A 147 0.23 -9.54 -5.14
N GLY A 148 0.63 -9.18 -6.37
CA GLY A 148 0.34 -7.87 -6.96
C GLY A 148 -1.12 -7.67 -7.37
N ASN A 149 -1.92 -8.74 -7.49
CA ASN A 149 -3.32 -8.65 -7.86
C ASN A 149 -4.13 -7.86 -6.84
N ASP A 150 -4.80 -6.79 -7.28
CA ASP A 150 -5.49 -5.82 -6.44
C ASP A 150 -6.54 -6.44 -5.50
N LEU A 151 -7.38 -7.34 -6.03
CA LEU A 151 -8.46 -7.93 -5.26
C LEU A 151 -7.94 -8.93 -4.23
N VAL A 152 -6.99 -9.75 -4.63
CA VAL A 152 -6.43 -10.82 -3.78
C VAL A 152 -5.59 -10.23 -2.65
N SER A 153 -4.74 -9.26 -2.94
CA SER A 153 -3.94 -8.57 -1.91
C SER A 153 -4.81 -7.77 -0.94
N ALA A 154 -5.86 -7.09 -1.43
CA ALA A 154 -6.80 -6.38 -0.57
C ALA A 154 -7.64 -7.32 0.31
N THR A 155 -7.96 -8.51 -0.19
CA THR A 155 -8.61 -9.56 0.61
C THR A 155 -7.67 -10.06 1.72
N ALA A 156 -6.39 -10.30 1.41
CA ALA A 156 -5.40 -10.68 2.41
C ALA A 156 -5.23 -9.60 3.49
N MET A 157 -5.15 -8.32 3.10
CA MET A 157 -5.08 -7.21 4.05
C MET A 157 -6.31 -7.13 4.95
N THR A 158 -7.50 -7.33 4.39
CA THR A 158 -8.75 -7.35 5.16
C THR A 158 -8.76 -8.51 6.17
N ALA A 159 -8.33 -9.71 5.75
CA ALA A 159 -8.20 -10.87 6.62
C ALA A 159 -7.15 -10.64 7.73
N ALA A 160 -6.06 -9.94 7.42
CA ALA A 160 -5.04 -9.56 8.39
C ALA A 160 -5.49 -8.51 9.43
N GLY A 161 -6.73 -8.02 9.31
CA GLY A 161 -7.33 -7.06 10.23
C GLY A 161 -7.24 -5.60 9.77
N ALA A 162 -7.07 -5.34 8.48
CA ALA A 162 -7.07 -3.97 7.97
C ALA A 162 -8.32 -3.21 8.36
N HIS A 163 -8.15 -2.08 9.02
CA HIS A 163 -9.22 -1.15 9.32
C HIS A 163 -9.49 -0.19 8.16
N MET A 164 -8.47 0.05 7.35
CA MET A 164 -8.51 0.90 6.18
C MET A 164 -7.41 0.50 5.20
N ILE A 165 -7.68 0.69 3.92
CA ILE A 165 -6.70 0.46 2.85
C ILE A 165 -6.44 1.79 2.14
N LEU A 166 -5.17 2.21 2.10
CA LEU A 166 -4.69 3.30 1.28
C LEU A 166 -4.26 2.75 -0.07
N PHE A 167 -4.98 3.12 -1.11
CA PHE A 167 -4.82 2.59 -2.46
C PHE A 167 -4.33 3.69 -3.40
N THR A 168 -3.05 3.70 -3.73
CA THR A 168 -2.47 4.67 -4.68
C THR A 168 -2.72 4.26 -6.12
N THR A 169 -3.03 5.20 -7.00
CA THR A 169 -3.32 4.92 -8.41
C THR A 169 -3.02 6.11 -9.31
N GLY A 170 -2.41 5.84 -10.47
CA GLY A 170 -2.21 6.81 -11.55
C GLY A 170 -3.30 6.77 -12.62
N ARG A 171 -4.10 5.72 -12.67
CA ARG A 171 -5.14 5.50 -13.70
C ARG A 171 -6.56 5.53 -13.12
N GLY A 172 -6.71 5.23 -11.83
CA GLY A 172 -7.99 5.13 -11.13
C GLY A 172 -8.75 3.84 -11.45
N THR A 173 -9.39 3.30 -10.43
CA THR A 173 -10.22 2.10 -10.51
C THR A 173 -11.48 2.30 -9.67
N PRO A 174 -12.64 1.71 -10.07
CA PRO A 174 -13.84 1.71 -9.23
C PRO A 174 -13.74 0.77 -8.02
N PHE A 175 -12.69 -0.07 -7.95
CA PHE A 175 -12.49 -1.08 -6.91
C PHE A 175 -12.63 -0.54 -5.49
N GLY A 176 -13.23 -1.34 -4.60
CA GLY A 176 -13.22 -1.19 -3.15
C GLY A 176 -13.16 -2.55 -2.48
N ALA A 177 -12.34 -2.70 -1.44
CA ALA A 177 -12.26 -3.89 -0.62
C ALA A 177 -13.36 -3.91 0.46
N PRO A 178 -13.53 -5.02 1.20
CA PRO A 178 -14.46 -5.05 2.34
C PRO A 178 -14.11 -4.05 3.44
N ALA A 179 -12.83 -3.73 3.63
CA ALA A 179 -12.40 -2.62 4.47
C ALA A 179 -12.50 -1.28 3.70
N PRO A 180 -12.80 -0.14 4.37
CA PRO A 180 -12.79 1.17 3.76
C PRO A 180 -11.55 1.40 2.91
N THR A 181 -11.74 1.72 1.63
CA THR A 181 -10.66 1.85 0.65
C THR A 181 -10.55 3.28 0.17
N LEU A 182 -9.56 4.01 0.69
CA LEU A 182 -9.20 5.36 0.27
C LEU A 182 -8.34 5.30 -0.99
N LYS A 183 -8.83 5.87 -2.08
CA LYS A 183 -8.08 5.95 -3.35
C LYS A 183 -7.35 7.27 -3.48
N LEU A 184 -6.03 7.19 -3.64
CA LEU A 184 -5.13 8.33 -3.74
C LEU A 184 -4.63 8.46 -5.18
N ALA A 185 -5.00 9.56 -5.85
CA ALA A 185 -4.50 9.86 -7.19
C ALA A 185 -3.05 10.36 -7.11
N THR A 186 -2.23 9.92 -8.05
CA THR A 186 -0.85 10.39 -8.23
C THR A 186 -0.76 11.76 -8.89
N ASN A 187 -1.83 12.19 -9.57
CA ASN A 187 -1.90 13.44 -10.32
C ASN A 187 -3.28 14.06 -10.24
N SER A 188 -3.32 15.41 -10.26
CA SER A 188 -4.56 16.17 -10.12
C SER A 188 -5.52 16.00 -11.30
N GLN A 189 -5.00 15.73 -12.50
CA GLN A 189 -5.85 15.48 -13.67
C GLN A 189 -6.72 14.23 -13.47
N LEU A 190 -6.17 13.16 -12.88
CA LEU A 190 -6.92 11.97 -12.52
C LEU A 190 -7.96 12.28 -11.43
N ALA A 191 -7.55 12.96 -10.37
CA ALA A 191 -8.43 13.31 -9.26
C ALA A 191 -9.63 14.12 -9.76
N GLU A 192 -9.39 15.08 -10.63
CA GLU A 192 -10.46 15.91 -11.21
C GLU A 192 -11.37 15.13 -12.16
N ARG A 193 -10.79 14.33 -13.07
CA ARG A 193 -11.56 13.55 -14.05
C ARG A 193 -12.40 12.45 -13.40
N LYS A 194 -11.92 11.86 -12.28
CA LYS A 194 -12.56 10.73 -11.60
C LYS A 194 -12.98 11.07 -10.15
N LYS A 195 -13.53 12.25 -9.94
CA LYS A 195 -14.01 12.74 -8.61
C LYS A 195 -14.89 11.77 -7.84
N GLY A 196 -15.64 10.91 -8.55
CA GLY A 196 -16.50 9.88 -7.94
C GLY A 196 -15.76 8.60 -7.51
N TRP A 197 -14.44 8.50 -7.74
CA TRP A 197 -13.62 7.33 -7.39
C TRP A 197 -12.43 7.67 -6.52
N ILE A 198 -11.95 8.91 -6.57
CA ILE A 198 -10.75 9.36 -5.89
C ILE A 198 -11.14 10.12 -4.62
N ASP A 199 -10.49 9.77 -3.52
CA ASP A 199 -10.71 10.38 -2.20
C ASP A 199 -9.64 11.43 -1.88
N PHE A 200 -8.42 11.27 -2.42
CA PHE A 200 -7.28 12.12 -2.12
C PHE A 200 -6.47 12.43 -3.39
N ASP A 201 -6.09 13.70 -3.54
CA ASP A 201 -5.20 14.16 -4.61
C ASP A 201 -3.80 14.43 -4.06
N ALA A 202 -2.81 13.66 -4.54
CA ALA A 202 -1.39 13.87 -4.27
C ALA A 202 -0.68 14.66 -5.40
N GLY A 203 -1.40 14.99 -6.46
CA GLY A 203 -0.86 15.73 -7.61
C GLY A 203 -0.19 17.07 -7.28
N PRO A 204 -0.69 17.88 -6.30
CA PRO A 204 -0.07 19.14 -5.93
C PRO A 204 1.41 19.05 -5.55
N ILE A 205 1.93 17.85 -5.19
CA ILE A 205 3.36 17.64 -4.93
C ILE A 205 4.18 17.94 -6.20
N ALA A 206 3.68 17.60 -7.40
CA ALA A 206 4.34 17.93 -8.65
C ALA A 206 4.44 19.45 -8.91
N ASP A 207 3.58 20.24 -8.27
CA ASP A 207 3.52 21.70 -8.35
C ASP A 207 4.17 22.40 -7.14
N GLY A 208 4.86 21.64 -6.28
CA GLY A 208 5.68 22.19 -5.18
C GLY A 208 5.11 22.02 -3.77
N GLU A 209 3.99 21.33 -3.56
CA GLU A 209 3.57 20.92 -2.22
C GLU A 209 4.60 19.96 -1.61
N THR A 210 4.91 20.10 -0.32
CA THR A 210 5.81 19.16 0.35
C THR A 210 5.12 17.82 0.63
N ILE A 211 5.90 16.73 0.61
CA ILE A 211 5.40 15.39 1.02
C ILE A 211 4.86 15.43 2.46
N ASP A 212 5.49 16.20 3.34
CA ASP A 212 5.05 16.36 4.73
C ASP A 212 3.67 17.00 4.84
N ASP A 213 3.37 18.02 4.04
CA ASP A 213 2.07 18.69 4.08
C ASP A 213 0.99 17.82 3.43
N ALA A 214 1.31 17.13 2.32
CA ALA A 214 0.42 16.14 1.72
C ALA A 214 0.10 14.99 2.72
N ALA A 215 1.10 14.50 3.46
CA ALA A 215 0.90 13.45 4.47
C ALA A 215 0.03 13.92 5.65
N LYS A 216 0.15 15.19 6.06
CA LYS A 216 -0.75 15.77 7.08
C LYS A 216 -2.19 15.87 6.59
N ARG A 217 -2.41 16.27 5.31
CA ARG A 217 -3.74 16.27 4.69
C ARG A 217 -4.31 14.84 4.63
N LEU A 218 -3.47 13.87 4.28
CA LEU A 218 -3.87 12.46 4.25
C LEU A 218 -4.25 11.96 5.64
N LEU A 219 -3.47 12.29 6.68
CA LEU A 219 -3.78 11.93 8.07
C LEU A 219 -5.12 12.52 8.51
N GLN A 220 -5.40 13.76 8.16
CA GLN A 220 -6.69 14.39 8.45
C GLN A 220 -7.85 13.63 7.79
N LEU A 221 -7.72 13.28 6.52
CA LEU A 221 -8.73 12.49 5.80
C LEU A 221 -8.91 11.09 6.43
N VAL A 222 -7.83 10.42 6.81
CA VAL A 222 -7.89 9.11 7.49
C VAL A 222 -8.66 9.22 8.81
N ILE A 223 -8.43 10.29 9.59
CA ILE A 223 -9.17 10.54 10.84
C ILE A 223 -10.66 10.75 10.56
N GLU A 224 -11.01 11.49 9.51
CA GLU A 224 -12.40 11.73 9.12
C GLU A 224 -13.10 10.42 8.74
N VAL A 225 -12.43 9.56 7.96
CA VAL A 225 -12.97 8.24 7.57
C VAL A 225 -13.08 7.32 8.79
N ALA A 226 -12.09 7.29 9.66
CA ALA A 226 -12.17 6.57 10.93
C ALA A 226 -13.29 7.09 11.83
N GLY A 227 -13.66 8.36 11.71
CA GLY A 227 -14.81 9.00 12.37
C GLY A 227 -16.17 8.73 11.71
N GLY A 228 -16.23 7.93 10.62
CA GLY A 228 -17.46 7.53 9.96
C GLY A 228 -17.75 8.23 8.62
N LYS A 229 -16.83 9.04 8.09
CA LYS A 229 -16.94 9.56 6.72
C LYS A 229 -16.75 8.40 5.75
N GLN A 230 -17.69 8.22 4.83
CA GLN A 230 -17.59 7.19 3.80
C GLN A 230 -16.53 7.54 2.75
N THR A 231 -15.78 6.53 2.30
CA THR A 231 -14.94 6.62 1.10
C THR A 231 -15.79 6.60 -0.17
N LYS A 232 -15.23 7.03 -1.30
CA LYS A 232 -15.91 6.97 -2.60
C LYS A 232 -16.27 5.54 -3.02
N ALA A 233 -15.50 4.56 -2.59
CA ALA A 233 -15.81 3.15 -2.80
C ALA A 233 -17.06 2.73 -2.00
N GLU A 234 -17.15 3.12 -0.73
CA GLU A 234 -18.29 2.81 0.13
C GLU A 234 -19.57 3.53 -0.31
N GLU A 235 -19.49 4.82 -0.70
CA GLU A 235 -20.62 5.57 -1.26
C GLU A 235 -21.27 4.85 -2.48
N LYS A 236 -20.49 4.05 -3.19
CA LYS A 236 -20.92 3.30 -4.39
C LYS A 236 -21.20 1.82 -4.11
N GLY A 237 -21.01 1.36 -2.89
CA GLY A 237 -21.21 -0.02 -2.48
C GLY A 237 -20.18 -1.02 -3.01
N PHE A 238 -19.01 -0.56 -3.43
CA PHE A 238 -17.91 -1.45 -3.88
C PHE A 238 -17.30 -2.17 -2.69
N ARG A 239 -17.32 -3.52 -2.69
CA ARG A 239 -16.80 -4.39 -1.62
C ARG A 239 -16.41 -5.74 -2.20
N GLU A 240 -15.41 -5.73 -3.08
CA GLU A 240 -14.98 -6.90 -3.80
C GLU A 240 -14.07 -7.78 -2.95
N ILE A 241 -14.22 -9.09 -3.09
CA ILE A 241 -13.40 -10.14 -2.48
C ILE A 241 -12.88 -11.06 -3.60
N SER A 242 -11.61 -11.43 -3.52
CA SER A 242 -11.05 -12.48 -4.36
C SER A 242 -10.10 -13.34 -3.54
N ILE A 243 -10.36 -14.64 -3.52
CA ILE A 243 -9.56 -15.61 -2.77
C ILE A 243 -8.30 -15.94 -3.56
N PHE A 244 -7.15 -16.00 -2.86
CA PHE A 244 -5.89 -16.45 -3.44
C PHE A 244 -6.03 -17.90 -3.92
N LYS A 245 -5.78 -18.10 -5.20
CA LYS A 245 -5.89 -19.40 -5.84
C LYS A 245 -4.54 -19.78 -6.44
N ASP A 246 -4.01 -20.92 -6.02
CA ASP A 246 -2.72 -21.41 -6.43
C ASP A 246 -2.57 -21.51 -7.97
N GLY A 247 -1.48 -20.98 -8.50
CA GLY A 247 -1.19 -20.94 -9.93
C GLY A 247 -2.03 -19.98 -10.78
N VAL A 248 -2.97 -19.25 -10.19
CA VAL A 248 -3.89 -18.35 -10.93
C VAL A 248 -3.55 -16.89 -10.72
N VAL A 249 -2.94 -16.56 -9.59
CA VAL A 249 -2.66 -15.18 -9.20
C VAL A 249 -1.16 -15.04 -9.01
N LEU A 250 -0.53 -14.55 -10.04
CA LEU A 250 0.91 -14.36 -10.15
C LEU A 250 1.22 -12.89 -10.39
#